data_31b8998a2b080b3f7e83cd6f034e210e
#
_entry.id   31b8998a2b080b3f7e83cd6f034e210e
#
_cell.length_a   1.000
_cell.length_b   1.000
_cell.length_c   1.000
_cell.angle_alpha   90.00
_cell.angle_beta   90.00
_cell.angle_gamma   90.00
#
_symmetry.space_group_name_H-M   'P 1'
#
loop_
_entity.id
_entity.type
_entity.pdbx_description
1 polymer ?
#
loop_
_entity_poly.entity_id
_entity_poly.type
_entity_poly.pdbx_seq_one_letter_code
_entity_poly.pdbx_strand_id
1 'polypeptide(L)'
;EILTHAAFYAGWPKAWAAFRMAKEVWVDCADSTTACSLDAYAQSIIFPVGKPNDAYAKYFIGQSYLAPVVTEGIPISNVTFEPGCRNNWHIHKATKGGGQILVCVGGRGYYQEWGKEPVELFPGDAVYISAGVKHWHGAAPDSWFSHLAIEAPGENKSNEWLEPVSEEEYSGVVRHQC
;
A
#
# COMPACT_ATOMS: atom_id res chain seq x y z
N GLU A 1 11.83 -7.31 7.41
CA GLU A 1 12.82 -7.56 6.33
C GLU A 1 12.11 -7.31 5.01
N ILE A 2 12.67 -6.39 4.22
CA ILE A 2 12.21 -6.10 2.86
C ILE A 2 12.84 -7.17 1.98
N LEU A 3 12.02 -8.04 1.41
CA LEU A 3 12.47 -8.95 0.36
C LEU A 3 12.55 -8.14 -0.94
N THR A 4 13.69 -7.51 -1.18
CA THR A 4 13.94 -6.82 -2.44
C THR A 4 14.06 -7.81 -3.59
N HIS A 5 13.53 -7.43 -4.72
CA HIS A 5 13.36 -8.19 -5.98
C HIS A 5 14.60 -8.95 -6.50
N ALA A 6 15.79 -8.61 -6.08
CA ALA A 6 17.03 -9.13 -6.68
C ALA A 6 17.42 -10.56 -6.24
N ALA A 7 16.94 -11.04 -5.10
CA ALA A 7 17.43 -12.31 -4.52
C ALA A 7 16.60 -13.55 -4.88
N PHE A 8 15.39 -13.40 -5.44
CA PHE A 8 14.47 -14.53 -5.65
C PHE A 8 14.50 -15.13 -7.06
N TYR A 9 15.21 -14.55 -8.02
CA TYR A 9 15.02 -14.84 -9.46
C TYR A 9 16.04 -15.77 -10.13
N ALA A 10 16.95 -16.38 -9.42
CA ALA A 10 17.99 -17.24 -10.02
C ALA A 10 17.48 -18.59 -10.54
N GLY A 11 16.21 -18.96 -10.38
CA GLY A 11 15.76 -20.32 -10.65
C GLY A 11 14.44 -20.54 -11.40
N TRP A 12 13.74 -19.49 -11.89
CA TRP A 12 12.42 -19.68 -12.53
C TRP A 12 12.46 -19.48 -14.05
N PRO A 13 12.03 -20.51 -14.84
CA PRO A 13 12.11 -20.44 -16.27
C PRO A 13 10.97 -19.64 -16.89
N LYS A 14 11.32 -18.81 -17.89
CA LYS A 14 10.51 -18.25 -19.03
C LYS A 14 9.06 -17.79 -18.84
N ALA A 15 8.31 -18.21 -17.81
CA ALA A 15 6.95 -17.69 -17.55
C ALA A 15 6.94 -16.21 -17.15
N TRP A 16 8.06 -15.70 -16.70
CA TRP A 16 8.25 -14.29 -16.30
C TRP A 16 8.50 -13.31 -17.44
N ALA A 17 8.87 -13.80 -18.63
CA ALA A 17 8.97 -12.93 -19.80
C ALA A 17 7.59 -12.39 -20.22
N ALA A 18 6.53 -13.19 -20.03
CA ALA A 18 5.14 -12.78 -20.27
C ALA A 18 4.67 -11.72 -19.24
N PHE A 19 5.16 -11.80 -17.98
CA PHE A 19 4.85 -10.81 -16.95
C PHE A 19 5.58 -9.48 -17.17
N ARG A 20 6.77 -9.51 -17.79
CA ARG A 20 7.48 -8.27 -18.19
C ARG A 20 6.80 -7.56 -19.35
N MET A 21 6.16 -8.31 -20.25
CA MET A 21 5.36 -7.70 -21.34
C MET A 21 4.06 -7.08 -20.79
N ALA A 22 3.51 -7.60 -19.70
CA ALA A 22 2.40 -6.93 -19.00
C ALA A 22 2.84 -5.62 -18.31
N LYS A 23 4.13 -5.43 -18.02
CA LYS A 23 4.66 -4.14 -17.55
C LYS A 23 4.55 -3.03 -18.59
N GLU A 24 4.55 -3.36 -19.87
CA GLU A 24 4.36 -2.37 -20.95
C GLU A 24 2.91 -1.92 -21.12
N VAL A 25 1.94 -2.66 -20.55
CA VAL A 25 0.52 -2.24 -20.49
C VAL A 25 0.23 -1.35 -19.28
N TRP A 26 1.18 -1.25 -18.32
CA TRP A 26 1.11 -0.34 -17.17
C TRP A 26 1.56 1.10 -17.48
N VAL A 27 1.83 1.38 -18.75
CA VAL A 27 2.23 2.69 -19.22
C VAL A 27 0.98 3.50 -19.47
N ASP A 28 1.01 4.71 -18.98
CA ASP A 28 0.32 5.93 -19.36
C ASP A 28 -0.68 6.58 -18.38
N CYS A 29 -0.71 6.18 -17.12
CA CYS A 29 -1.13 7.17 -16.12
C CYS A 29 0.06 8.02 -15.59
N ALA A 30 1.31 7.65 -15.92
CA ALA A 30 2.50 8.36 -15.46
C ALA A 30 2.92 9.53 -16.39
N ASP A 31 2.38 9.60 -17.62
CA ASP A 31 2.85 10.58 -18.61
C ASP A 31 1.82 11.69 -18.94
N SER A 32 0.69 11.73 -18.22
CA SER A 32 -0.22 12.86 -18.29
C SER A 32 -0.13 13.70 -17.03
N THR A 33 0.12 14.98 -17.18
CA THR A 33 0.00 16.01 -16.13
C THR A 33 -1.42 16.14 -15.55
N THR A 34 -2.31 15.21 -15.88
CA THR A 34 -3.67 15.06 -15.38
C THR A 34 -3.72 13.74 -14.62
N ALA A 35 -3.98 13.79 -13.32
CA ALA A 35 -4.16 12.59 -12.50
C ALA A 35 -5.15 11.62 -13.18
N CYS A 36 -4.74 10.35 -13.32
CA CYS A 36 -5.58 9.30 -13.87
C CYS A 36 -6.92 9.25 -13.13
N SER A 37 -8.03 9.17 -13.85
CA SER A 37 -9.35 9.07 -13.22
C SER A 37 -9.50 7.74 -12.47
N LEU A 38 -10.40 7.71 -11.48
CA LEU A 38 -10.74 6.48 -10.74
C LEU A 38 -11.10 5.33 -11.69
N ASP A 39 -11.91 5.60 -12.73
CA ASP A 39 -12.36 4.58 -13.68
C ASP A 39 -11.18 4.01 -14.48
N ALA A 40 -10.28 4.87 -14.94
CA ALA A 40 -9.10 4.45 -15.68
C ALA A 40 -8.15 3.64 -14.79
N TYR A 41 -7.95 4.06 -13.53
CA TYR A 41 -7.16 3.32 -12.57
C TYR A 41 -7.78 1.95 -12.26
N ALA A 42 -9.09 1.90 -12.02
CA ALA A 42 -9.81 0.66 -11.73
C ALA A 42 -9.71 -0.37 -12.86
N GLN A 43 -9.58 0.07 -14.12
CA GLN A 43 -9.36 -0.82 -15.26
C GLN A 43 -7.91 -1.30 -15.39
N SER A 44 -6.96 -0.64 -14.74
CA SER A 44 -5.54 -0.95 -14.80
C SER A 44 -5.07 -1.94 -13.73
N ILE A 45 -5.88 -2.23 -12.71
CA ILE A 45 -5.53 -3.12 -11.60
C ILE A 45 -6.36 -4.40 -11.58
N ILE A 46 -5.80 -5.46 -11.00
CA ILE A 46 -6.44 -6.80 -10.96
C ILE A 46 -7.54 -6.86 -9.89
N PHE A 47 -7.31 -6.23 -8.74
CA PHE A 47 -8.26 -6.25 -7.62
C PHE A 47 -9.24 -5.09 -7.71
N PRO A 48 -10.51 -5.28 -7.30
CA PRO A 48 -11.48 -4.19 -7.32
C PRO A 48 -11.05 -3.05 -6.40
N VAL A 49 -11.27 -1.81 -6.85
CA VAL A 49 -11.05 -0.61 -6.01
C VAL A 49 -12.01 -0.61 -4.81
N GLY A 50 -13.25 -1.01 -5.02
CA GLY A 50 -14.27 -1.06 -3.98
C GLY A 50 -15.05 0.24 -3.82
N LYS A 51 -15.55 0.46 -2.59
CA LYS A 51 -16.36 1.62 -2.24
C LYS A 51 -15.53 2.65 -1.47
N PRO A 52 -15.96 3.94 -1.42
CA PRO A 52 -15.38 4.92 -0.53
C PRO A 52 -15.24 4.37 0.89
N ASN A 53 -14.09 4.57 1.50
CA ASN A 53 -13.74 4.03 2.82
C ASN A 53 -14.25 4.94 3.96
N ASP A 54 -15.55 5.27 3.91
CA ASP A 54 -16.18 6.26 4.78
C ASP A 54 -16.08 5.92 6.28
N ALA A 55 -16.13 4.63 6.61
CA ALA A 55 -16.04 4.16 8.00
C ALA A 55 -14.70 4.53 8.66
N TYR A 56 -13.65 4.66 7.88
CA TYR A 56 -12.29 4.99 8.34
C TYR A 56 -11.82 6.37 7.87
N ALA A 57 -12.66 7.14 7.17
CA ALA A 57 -12.29 8.44 6.57
C ALA A 57 -11.59 9.39 7.55
N LYS A 58 -12.01 9.40 8.83
CA LYS A 58 -11.39 10.22 9.89
C LYS A 58 -9.92 9.90 10.20
N TYR A 59 -9.43 8.77 9.71
CA TYR A 59 -8.05 8.32 9.89
C TYR A 59 -7.21 8.47 8.62
N PHE A 60 -7.74 9.14 7.61
CA PHE A 60 -7.07 9.37 6.33
C PHE A 60 -7.07 10.86 5.99
N ILE A 61 -6.01 11.30 5.33
CA ILE A 61 -5.94 12.56 4.62
C ILE A 61 -6.11 12.24 3.14
N GLY A 62 -7.13 12.81 2.50
CA GLY A 62 -7.51 12.48 1.13
C GLY A 62 -8.49 11.31 1.05
N GLN A 63 -8.84 10.90 -0.16
CA GLN A 63 -9.84 9.86 -0.41
C GLN A 63 -9.20 8.49 -0.53
N SER A 64 -9.77 7.52 0.17
CA SER A 64 -9.42 6.11 0.04
C SER A 64 -10.66 5.25 -0.25
N TYR A 65 -10.42 4.05 -0.76
CA TYR A 65 -11.44 3.06 -1.10
C TYR A 65 -11.09 1.72 -0.49
N LEU A 66 -12.10 0.89 -0.24
CA LEU A 66 -11.94 -0.43 0.37
C LEU A 66 -12.76 -1.47 -0.38
N ALA A 67 -12.11 -2.55 -0.77
CA ALA A 67 -12.74 -3.74 -1.32
C ALA A 67 -12.36 -4.97 -0.49
N PRO A 68 -13.30 -5.64 0.21
CA PRO A 68 -13.04 -6.95 0.78
C PRO A 68 -12.73 -7.96 -0.33
N VAL A 69 -11.62 -8.70 -0.20
CA VAL A 69 -11.18 -9.74 -1.13
C VAL A 69 -11.40 -11.13 -0.52
N VAL A 70 -11.04 -11.28 0.75
CA VAL A 70 -11.29 -12.49 1.55
C VAL A 70 -11.94 -12.06 2.86
N THR A 71 -13.08 -12.66 3.19
CA THR A 71 -13.87 -12.31 4.40
C THR A 71 -13.83 -13.39 5.47
N GLU A 72 -13.37 -14.59 5.14
CA GLU A 72 -13.30 -15.73 6.06
C GLU A 72 -11.84 -16.15 6.29
N GLY A 73 -11.56 -16.72 7.45
CA GLY A 73 -10.22 -17.15 7.82
C GLY A 73 -9.30 -15.96 8.12
N ILE A 74 -8.37 -15.65 7.24
CA ILE A 74 -7.51 -14.46 7.32
C ILE A 74 -8.10 -13.40 6.40
N PRO A 75 -8.75 -12.35 6.93
CA PRO A 75 -9.34 -11.31 6.12
C PRO A 75 -8.27 -10.58 5.27
N ILE A 76 -8.62 -10.36 4.00
CA ILE A 76 -7.80 -9.61 3.06
C ILE A 76 -8.68 -8.54 2.43
N SER A 77 -8.21 -7.31 2.43
CA SER A 77 -8.87 -6.20 1.74
C SER A 77 -7.91 -5.53 0.78
N ASN A 78 -8.41 -5.13 -0.39
CA ASN A 78 -7.68 -4.18 -1.23
C ASN A 78 -8.02 -2.77 -0.74
N VAL A 79 -7.00 -2.02 -0.33
CA VAL A 79 -7.11 -0.61 0.05
C VAL A 79 -6.48 0.22 -1.06
N THR A 80 -7.27 1.14 -1.62
CA THR A 80 -6.85 2.03 -2.70
C THR A 80 -6.84 3.46 -2.21
N PHE A 81 -5.78 4.18 -2.53
CA PHE A 81 -5.53 5.57 -2.17
C PHE A 81 -5.47 6.43 -3.41
N GLU A 82 -6.19 7.55 -3.42
CA GLU A 82 -5.98 8.59 -4.44
C GLU A 82 -4.58 9.20 -4.32
N PRO A 83 -4.06 9.84 -5.39
CA PRO A 83 -2.80 10.56 -5.33
C PRO A 83 -2.73 11.50 -4.12
N GLY A 84 -1.65 11.40 -3.34
CA GLY A 84 -1.44 12.18 -2.11
C GLY A 84 -2.22 11.71 -0.88
N CYS A 85 -3.14 10.77 -1.03
CA CYS A 85 -3.89 10.21 0.11
C CYS A 85 -2.98 9.34 0.98
N ARG A 86 -3.10 9.49 2.29
CA ARG A 86 -2.35 8.72 3.28
C ARG A 86 -3.17 8.48 4.54
N ASN A 87 -2.89 7.39 5.25
CA ASN A 87 -3.49 7.17 6.54
C ASN A 87 -2.69 7.85 7.66
N ASN A 88 -3.31 7.95 8.83
CA ASN A 88 -2.64 8.43 10.04
C ASN A 88 -1.56 7.43 10.49
N TRP A 89 -0.64 7.89 11.31
CA TRP A 89 0.18 7.03 12.13
C TRP A 89 -0.71 6.06 12.90
N HIS A 90 -0.35 4.79 12.93
CA HIS A 90 -1.12 3.77 13.63
C HIS A 90 -0.26 2.57 14.04
N ILE A 91 -0.83 1.73 14.90
CA ILE A 91 -0.16 0.55 15.44
C ILE A 91 -1.14 -0.64 15.38
N HIS A 92 -0.71 -1.74 14.80
CA HIS A 92 -1.37 -3.04 14.95
C HIS A 92 -0.84 -3.72 16.20
N LYS A 93 -1.66 -3.83 17.23
CA LYS A 93 -1.30 -4.46 18.52
C LYS A 93 -1.67 -5.94 18.52
N ALA A 94 -0.85 -6.75 19.19
CA ALA A 94 -1.16 -8.13 19.54
C ALA A 94 -0.33 -8.54 20.77
N THR A 95 -0.81 -9.49 21.55
CA THR A 95 -0.04 -10.04 22.68
C THR A 95 0.92 -11.14 22.25
N LYS A 96 0.65 -11.76 21.07
CA LYS A 96 1.53 -12.75 20.46
C LYS A 96 1.27 -12.78 18.95
N GLY A 97 2.33 -12.84 18.14
CA GLY A 97 2.23 -12.74 16.69
C GLY A 97 1.63 -11.40 16.26
N GLY A 98 0.75 -11.42 15.27
CA GLY A 98 0.04 -10.23 14.78
C GLY A 98 0.90 -9.33 13.89
N GLY A 99 0.44 -8.10 13.72
CA GLY A 99 1.00 -7.15 12.77
C GLY A 99 0.22 -7.13 11.45
N GLN A 100 0.79 -6.49 10.44
CA GLN A 100 0.15 -6.33 9.13
C GLN A 100 1.10 -6.72 8.00
N ILE A 101 0.55 -7.33 6.95
CA ILE A 101 1.27 -7.53 5.70
C ILE A 101 0.63 -6.60 4.67
N LEU A 102 1.46 -5.83 3.97
CA LEU A 102 1.09 -5.06 2.80
C LEU A 102 1.69 -5.73 1.56
N VAL A 103 0.87 -5.91 0.54
CA VAL A 103 1.32 -6.34 -0.79
C VAL A 103 0.87 -5.30 -1.79
N CYS A 104 1.79 -4.54 -2.37
CA CYS A 104 1.46 -3.55 -3.39
C CYS A 104 0.96 -4.26 -4.66
N VAL A 105 -0.23 -3.88 -5.12
CA VAL A 105 -0.89 -4.50 -6.29
C VAL A 105 -1.21 -3.50 -7.40
N GLY A 106 -0.98 -2.21 -7.17
CA GLY A 106 -1.21 -1.18 -8.18
C GLY A 106 -0.64 0.18 -7.79
N GLY A 107 -0.22 0.94 -8.78
CA GLY A 107 0.30 2.30 -8.60
C GLY A 107 1.61 2.36 -7.82
N ARG A 108 1.82 3.48 -7.11
CA ARG A 108 3.05 3.77 -6.37
C ARG A 108 2.70 4.45 -5.04
N GLY A 109 3.31 4.00 -3.96
CA GLY A 109 3.07 4.55 -2.63
C GLY A 109 4.25 4.40 -1.70
N TYR A 110 4.05 4.77 -0.46
CA TYR A 110 5.06 4.76 0.58
C TYR A 110 4.59 4.00 1.81
N TYR A 111 5.54 3.43 2.51
CA TYR A 111 5.43 2.91 3.85
C TYR A 111 6.57 3.50 4.70
N GLN A 112 6.28 3.89 5.94
CA GLN A 112 7.30 4.38 6.86
C GLN A 112 7.01 3.94 8.28
N GLU A 113 8.02 3.39 8.95
CA GLU A 113 8.03 3.19 10.40
C GLU A 113 8.50 4.46 11.10
N TRP A 114 7.98 4.73 12.28
CA TRP A 114 8.38 5.87 13.08
C TRP A 114 9.89 5.88 13.34
N GLY A 115 10.54 6.98 12.99
CA GLY A 115 11.98 7.17 13.16
C GLY A 115 12.86 6.43 12.15
N LYS A 116 12.28 5.85 11.10
CA LYS A 116 13.03 5.23 10.00
C LYS A 116 12.80 5.96 8.68
N GLU A 117 13.69 5.69 7.72
CA GLU A 117 13.52 6.19 6.36
C GLU A 117 12.27 5.56 5.70
N PRO A 118 11.57 6.32 4.86
CA PRO A 118 10.45 5.81 4.11
C PRO A 118 10.89 4.79 3.05
N VAL A 119 10.01 3.85 2.77
CA VAL A 119 10.18 2.84 1.73
C VAL A 119 9.15 3.08 0.65
N GLU A 120 9.59 3.24 -0.58
CA GLU A 120 8.71 3.30 -1.74
C GLU A 120 8.28 1.90 -2.15
N LEU A 121 6.98 1.76 -2.48
CA LEU A 121 6.36 0.50 -2.83
C LEU A 121 5.81 0.54 -4.26
N PHE A 122 6.17 -0.48 -5.04
CA PHE A 122 5.69 -0.73 -6.39
C PHE A 122 4.94 -2.07 -6.46
N PRO A 123 4.12 -2.31 -7.50
CA PRO A 123 3.44 -3.58 -7.67
C PRO A 123 4.39 -4.79 -7.60
N GLY A 124 4.09 -5.72 -6.68
CA GLY A 124 4.91 -6.88 -6.38
C GLY A 124 5.76 -6.75 -5.11
N ASP A 125 5.91 -5.55 -4.55
CA ASP A 125 6.59 -5.37 -3.27
C ASP A 125 5.67 -5.80 -2.12
N ALA A 126 6.28 -6.39 -1.10
CA ALA A 126 5.58 -6.82 0.11
C ALA A 126 6.37 -6.44 1.36
N VAL A 127 5.65 -5.98 2.38
CA VAL A 127 6.21 -5.58 3.67
C VAL A 127 5.46 -6.30 4.79
N TYR A 128 6.19 -6.91 5.71
CA TYR A 128 5.65 -7.36 6.99
C TYR A 128 5.97 -6.34 8.08
N ILE A 129 4.92 -5.83 8.69
CA ILE A 129 4.96 -4.86 9.78
C ILE A 129 4.63 -5.60 11.07
N SER A 130 5.61 -5.73 11.95
CA SER A 130 5.44 -6.43 13.24
C SER A 130 4.42 -5.73 14.14
N ALA A 131 3.75 -6.50 14.97
CA ALA A 131 2.86 -5.93 15.99
C ALA A 131 3.64 -4.95 16.90
N GLY A 132 3.00 -3.84 17.24
CA GLY A 132 3.58 -2.79 18.07
C GLY A 132 4.38 -1.72 17.31
N VAL A 133 4.63 -1.91 16.02
CA VAL A 133 5.34 -0.92 15.19
C VAL A 133 4.41 0.22 14.83
N LYS A 134 4.78 1.46 15.20
CA LYS A 134 4.11 2.69 14.76
C LYS A 134 4.52 2.98 13.31
N HIS A 135 3.55 3.08 12.41
CA HIS A 135 3.80 3.28 10.97
C HIS A 135 2.64 3.98 10.29
N TRP A 136 2.87 4.40 9.07
CA TRP A 136 1.85 4.85 8.12
C TRP A 136 2.17 4.34 6.72
N HIS A 137 1.19 4.40 5.83
CA HIS A 137 1.33 4.17 4.40
C HIS A 137 0.34 5.01 3.61
N GLY A 138 0.64 5.25 2.33
CA GLY A 138 -0.18 6.08 1.46
C GLY A 138 0.36 6.17 0.05
N ALA A 139 -0.40 6.82 -0.81
CA ALA A 139 -0.06 7.05 -2.21
C ALA A 139 1.07 8.07 -2.36
N ALA A 140 1.81 8.00 -3.47
CA ALA A 140 2.64 9.10 -3.92
C ALA A 140 1.78 10.29 -4.39
N PRO A 141 2.33 11.52 -4.45
CA PRO A 141 1.55 12.71 -4.78
C PRO A 141 0.96 12.68 -6.19
N ASP A 142 1.58 11.95 -7.08
CA ASP A 142 1.29 11.88 -8.53
C ASP A 142 0.80 10.50 -8.98
N SER A 143 0.56 9.57 -8.06
CA SER A 143 0.16 8.21 -8.39
C SER A 143 -0.94 7.70 -7.45
N TRP A 144 -1.88 6.96 -7.99
CA TRP A 144 -2.71 6.06 -7.24
C TRP A 144 -1.85 4.99 -6.55
N PHE A 145 -2.36 4.42 -5.47
CA PHE A 145 -1.69 3.33 -4.77
C PHE A 145 -2.73 2.32 -4.27
N SER A 146 -2.54 1.06 -4.60
CA SER A 146 -3.37 -0.03 -4.07
C SER A 146 -2.50 -1.11 -3.45
N HIS A 147 -2.89 -1.57 -2.28
CA HIS A 147 -2.25 -2.70 -1.63
C HIS A 147 -3.27 -3.64 -1.00
N LEU A 148 -2.93 -4.91 -0.95
CA LEU A 148 -3.63 -5.85 -0.09
C LEU A 148 -3.22 -5.59 1.36
N ALA A 149 -4.20 -5.36 2.20
CA ALA A 149 -4.04 -5.27 3.65
C ALA A 149 -4.42 -6.63 4.25
N ILE A 150 -3.46 -7.28 4.89
CA ILE A 150 -3.61 -8.60 5.49
C ILE A 150 -3.23 -8.50 6.95
N GLU A 151 -4.16 -8.77 7.85
CA GLU A 151 -3.83 -8.87 9.26
C GLU A 151 -3.15 -10.20 9.57
N ALA A 152 -1.89 -10.16 10.00
CA ALA A 152 -1.17 -11.37 10.38
C ALA A 152 -1.86 -12.07 11.57
N PRO A 153 -1.84 -13.42 11.60
CA PRO A 153 -2.40 -14.18 12.71
C PRO A 153 -1.77 -13.78 14.04
N GLY A 154 -2.59 -13.56 15.07
CA GLY A 154 -2.13 -13.14 16.38
C GLY A 154 -3.22 -13.20 17.44
N GLU A 155 -2.81 -13.10 18.70
CA GLU A 155 -3.69 -13.14 19.88
C GLU A 155 -3.98 -11.70 20.38
N ASN A 156 -5.23 -11.45 20.81
CA ASN A 156 -5.69 -10.17 21.36
C ASN A 156 -5.33 -8.96 20.46
N LYS A 157 -5.65 -9.10 19.17
CA LYS A 157 -5.37 -8.06 18.16
C LYS A 157 -6.25 -6.83 18.35
N SER A 158 -5.67 -5.65 18.15
CA SER A 158 -6.38 -4.38 18.09
C SER A 158 -5.58 -3.35 17.29
N ASN A 159 -6.28 -2.35 16.74
CA ASN A 159 -5.64 -1.25 16.02
C ASN A 159 -5.73 0.03 16.86
N GLU A 160 -4.64 0.74 16.96
CA GLU A 160 -4.56 2.05 17.58
C GLU A 160 -4.25 3.10 16.53
N TRP A 161 -5.17 4.03 16.33
CA TRP A 161 -5.00 5.17 15.44
C TRP A 161 -4.44 6.35 16.22
N LEU A 162 -3.42 6.98 15.67
CA LEU A 162 -2.67 8.07 16.27
C LEU A 162 -2.85 9.35 15.44
N GLU A 163 -1.87 10.26 15.54
CA GLU A 163 -1.89 11.54 14.87
C GLU A 163 -1.83 11.42 13.33
N PRO A 164 -2.37 12.39 12.61
CA PRO A 164 -2.19 12.49 11.17
C PRO A 164 -0.71 12.65 10.79
N VAL A 165 -0.31 12.10 9.65
CA VAL A 165 0.98 12.41 9.02
C VAL A 165 0.90 13.84 8.47
N SER A 166 1.73 14.73 9.00
CA SER A 166 1.75 16.15 8.60
C SER A 166 2.18 16.33 7.14
N GLU A 167 1.87 17.50 6.57
CA GLU A 167 2.34 17.86 5.22
C GLU A 167 3.87 17.95 5.15
N GLU A 168 4.51 18.36 6.25
CA GLU A 168 5.96 18.44 6.33
C GLU A 168 6.61 17.04 6.28
N GLU A 169 6.11 16.10 7.08
CA GLU A 169 6.54 14.70 7.09
C GLU A 169 6.33 14.07 5.71
N TYR A 170 5.13 14.19 5.14
CA TYR A 170 4.81 13.62 3.83
C TYR A 170 5.66 14.23 2.70
N SER A 171 5.82 15.56 2.66
CA SER A 171 6.66 16.24 1.68
C SER A 171 8.14 15.88 1.85
N GLY A 172 8.58 15.59 3.07
CA GLY A 172 9.92 15.09 3.36
C GLY A 172 10.20 13.78 2.66
N VAL A 173 9.25 12.83 2.72
CA VAL A 173 9.35 11.51 2.06
C VAL A 173 9.54 11.64 0.55
N VAL A 174 8.80 12.53 -0.09
CA VAL A 174 8.85 12.74 -1.55
C VAL A 174 10.20 13.34 -1.99
N ARG A 175 10.81 14.21 -1.17
CA ARG A 175 12.07 14.87 -1.51
C ARG A 175 13.32 14.00 -1.37
N HIS A 176 13.27 12.96 -0.57
CA HIS A 176 14.41 12.05 -0.37
C HIS A 176 14.70 11.13 -1.56
N GLN A 177 13.88 11.21 -2.62
CA GLN A 177 13.97 10.33 -3.80
C GLN A 177 14.33 11.06 -5.11
N CYS A 178 14.67 12.33 -5.03
CA CYS A 178 15.17 13.11 -6.19
C CYS A 178 16.72 13.20 -6.19
#